data_e6e9fff29a58ca262a4d8e429ee9af32
#
_entry.id   e6e9fff29a58ca262a4d8e429ee9af32
#
_cell.length_a   1.000
_cell.length_b   1.000
_cell.length_c   1.000
_cell.angle_alpha   90.00
_cell.angle_beta   90.00
_cell.angle_gamma   90.00
#
_symmetry.space_group_name_H-M   'P 1'
#
loop_
_entity.id
_entity.type
_entity.pdbx_description
1 polymer ?
#
loop_
_entity_poly.entity_id
_entity_poly.type
_entity_poly.pdbx_seq_one_letter_code
_entity_poly.pdbx_strand_id
1 'polypeptide(L)'
;LVIKGPQEAFVENIRTNTSLLRRTINNENLIIENIDVGNLSKTKCGVCYLKDIANSSLVAEVKYRLNNLEIDSLISSGQLEQLIEKTNSFGIPQILSTERPDKCAKALYDGKVIILINGNPYALILPSTFVDFISSPEDTNLKPQFTNLLKFIRLFAMFITLLLPSLWIAITNFHQELIPTELLFSIVASRENVPFPVIFEVFLMEFSFELIRESSLRVPSPVGSTIGIVGALVLGDAAVSASIVSPILIIVIAVSYTHLR
;
A
#
# COMPACT_ATOMS: atom_id res chain seq x y z
N LEU A 1 15.15 -1.23 2.56
CA LEU A 1 16.00 -2.10 3.39
C LEU A 1 15.21 -3.36 3.74
N VAL A 2 15.74 -4.53 3.40
CA VAL A 2 15.13 -5.84 3.71
C VAL A 2 15.75 -6.32 5.02
N ILE A 3 14.91 -6.67 6.01
CA ILE A 3 15.39 -7.17 7.32
C ILE A 3 15.96 -8.58 7.16
N LYS A 4 15.28 -9.44 6.38
CA LYS A 4 15.71 -10.81 6.11
C LYS A 4 15.22 -11.24 4.73
N GLY A 5 16.15 -11.63 3.85
CA GLY A 5 15.84 -12.08 2.49
C GLY A 5 16.80 -11.53 1.45
N PRO A 6 16.59 -11.82 0.16
CA PRO A 6 17.38 -11.27 -0.92
C PRO A 6 17.31 -9.74 -0.94
N GLN A 7 18.46 -9.09 -1.13
CA GLN A 7 18.57 -7.63 -1.22
C GLN A 7 18.61 -7.13 -2.67
N GLU A 8 18.50 -8.04 -3.64
CA GLU A 8 18.44 -7.68 -5.05
C GLU A 8 17.08 -7.09 -5.39
N ALA A 9 17.08 -6.04 -6.21
CA ALA A 9 15.91 -5.38 -6.71
C ALA A 9 15.97 -5.27 -8.24
N PHE A 10 14.82 -5.11 -8.87
CA PHE A 10 14.74 -4.78 -10.28
C PHE A 10 15.30 -3.38 -10.56
N VAL A 11 15.81 -3.23 -11.77
CA VAL A 11 16.37 -1.98 -12.30
C VAL A 11 15.59 -1.53 -13.53
N GLU A 12 15.93 -0.40 -14.14
CA GLU A 12 15.24 0.12 -15.31
C GLU A 12 15.43 -0.74 -16.58
N ASN A 13 16.50 -1.53 -16.64
CA ASN A 13 16.80 -2.34 -17.82
C ASN A 13 16.06 -3.69 -17.80
N ILE A 14 15.15 -3.88 -18.73
CA ILE A 14 14.34 -5.10 -18.84
C ILE A 14 15.18 -6.38 -19.03
N ARG A 15 16.33 -6.31 -19.72
CA ARG A 15 17.20 -7.48 -19.91
C ARG A 15 17.83 -7.94 -18.60
N THR A 16 18.25 -6.98 -17.77
CA THR A 16 18.76 -7.27 -16.43
C THR A 16 17.67 -7.89 -15.57
N ASN A 17 16.47 -7.34 -15.60
CA ASN A 17 15.32 -7.83 -14.83
C ASN A 17 14.91 -9.25 -15.25
N THR A 18 14.85 -9.53 -16.54
CA THR A 18 14.55 -10.88 -17.03
C THR A 18 15.63 -11.90 -16.67
N SER A 19 16.91 -11.51 -16.71
CA SER A 19 18.02 -12.37 -16.28
C SER A 19 17.96 -12.65 -14.77
N LEU A 20 17.63 -11.63 -13.99
CA LEU A 20 17.45 -11.72 -12.54
C LEU A 20 16.30 -12.68 -12.19
N LEU A 21 15.18 -12.57 -12.89
CA LEU A 21 14.02 -13.44 -12.70
C LEU A 21 14.36 -14.90 -13.08
N ARG A 22 15.04 -15.13 -14.21
CA ARG A 22 15.52 -16.47 -14.61
C ARG A 22 16.46 -17.09 -13.59
N ARG A 23 17.36 -16.31 -13.01
CA ARG A 23 18.27 -16.78 -11.96
C ARG A 23 17.54 -17.15 -10.69
N THR A 24 16.51 -16.38 -10.33
CA THR A 24 15.73 -16.61 -9.10
C THR A 24 14.85 -17.84 -9.22
N ILE A 25 14.24 -18.09 -10.39
CA ILE A 25 13.28 -19.17 -10.61
C ILE A 25 13.96 -20.46 -11.04
N ASN A 26 15.00 -20.38 -11.85
CA ASN A 26 15.75 -21.53 -12.40
C ASN A 26 14.85 -22.69 -12.88
N ASN A 27 13.83 -22.37 -13.71
CA ASN A 27 12.85 -23.32 -14.25
C ASN A 27 12.77 -23.14 -15.77
N GLU A 28 12.85 -24.25 -16.52
CA GLU A 28 12.81 -24.27 -17.98
C GLU A 28 11.45 -23.80 -18.53
N ASN A 29 10.38 -23.97 -17.75
CA ASN A 29 9.02 -23.59 -18.14
C ASN A 29 8.72 -22.10 -17.92
N LEU A 30 9.72 -21.30 -17.51
CA LEU A 30 9.58 -19.85 -17.44
C LEU A 30 9.62 -19.24 -18.84
N ILE A 31 8.45 -18.82 -19.31
CA ILE A 31 8.28 -18.11 -20.57
C ILE A 31 8.32 -16.61 -20.31
N ILE A 32 9.06 -15.91 -21.15
CA ILE A 32 9.13 -14.44 -21.17
C ILE A 32 8.89 -13.99 -22.62
N GLU A 33 7.76 -13.37 -22.85
CA GLU A 33 7.38 -12.85 -24.16
C GLU A 33 7.41 -11.32 -24.15
N ASN A 34 8.07 -10.73 -25.14
CA ASN A 34 8.15 -9.29 -25.27
C ASN A 34 7.02 -8.78 -26.18
N ILE A 35 6.31 -7.77 -25.72
CA ILE A 35 5.27 -7.04 -26.44
C ILE A 35 5.67 -5.57 -26.46
N ASP A 36 5.63 -4.94 -27.60
CA ASP A 36 5.90 -3.50 -27.74
C ASP A 36 4.58 -2.74 -27.55
N VAL A 37 4.54 -1.84 -26.57
CA VAL A 37 3.37 -1.03 -26.20
C VAL A 37 3.61 0.43 -26.51
N GLY A 38 2.60 1.09 -27.08
CA GLY A 38 2.63 2.48 -27.50
C GLY A 38 3.02 2.68 -28.96
N ASN A 39 2.26 3.52 -29.66
CA ASN A 39 2.43 3.76 -31.09
C ASN A 39 3.75 4.49 -31.41
N LEU A 40 4.13 5.45 -30.57
CA LEU A 40 5.33 6.25 -30.73
C LEU A 40 6.50 5.71 -29.91
N SER A 41 6.29 5.35 -28.64
CA SER A 41 7.38 4.94 -27.74
C SER A 41 7.87 3.52 -27.99
N LYS A 42 7.00 2.61 -28.45
CA LYS A 42 7.28 1.17 -28.62
C LYS A 42 8.02 0.59 -27.42
N THR A 43 7.50 0.89 -26.22
CA THR A 43 8.12 0.46 -24.97
C THR A 43 7.99 -1.03 -24.80
N LYS A 44 9.11 -1.72 -24.58
CA LYS A 44 9.13 -3.18 -24.42
C LYS A 44 8.55 -3.58 -23.07
N CYS A 45 7.51 -4.42 -23.12
CA CYS A 45 6.90 -5.04 -21.96
C CYS A 45 7.14 -6.55 -22.01
N GLY A 46 7.79 -7.12 -21.01
CA GLY A 46 8.03 -8.56 -20.90
C GLY A 46 6.93 -9.23 -20.09
N VAL A 47 6.09 -10.05 -20.72
CA VAL A 47 5.09 -10.87 -20.05
C VAL A 47 5.73 -12.17 -19.60
N CYS A 48 5.82 -12.37 -18.28
CA CYS A 48 6.48 -13.52 -17.67
C CYS A 48 5.44 -14.44 -17.01
N TYR A 49 5.51 -15.73 -17.28
CA TYR A 49 4.63 -16.74 -16.69
C TYR A 49 5.26 -18.13 -16.72
N LEU A 50 4.82 -19.04 -15.84
CA LEU A 50 5.20 -20.45 -15.85
C LEU A 50 4.18 -21.24 -16.68
N LYS A 51 4.62 -21.89 -17.77
CA LYS A 51 3.76 -22.57 -18.73
C LYS A 51 2.86 -23.62 -18.11
N ASP A 52 3.38 -24.38 -17.14
CA ASP A 52 2.66 -25.52 -16.56
C ASP A 52 1.73 -25.13 -15.39
N ILE A 53 1.87 -23.91 -14.87
CA ILE A 53 1.15 -23.47 -13.67
C ILE A 53 0.18 -22.34 -13.99
N ALA A 54 0.57 -21.42 -14.87
CA ALA A 54 -0.24 -20.25 -15.19
C ALA A 54 -1.51 -20.63 -15.97
N ASN A 55 -2.62 -19.99 -15.62
CA ASN A 55 -3.86 -20.15 -16.36
C ASN A 55 -3.72 -19.55 -17.77
N SER A 56 -3.90 -20.37 -18.78
CA SER A 56 -3.76 -19.96 -20.19
C SER A 56 -4.73 -18.84 -20.59
N SER A 57 -5.95 -18.83 -20.03
CA SER A 57 -6.92 -17.76 -20.30
C SER A 57 -6.46 -16.41 -19.70
N LEU A 58 -5.83 -16.42 -18.54
CA LEU A 58 -5.25 -15.23 -17.93
C LEU A 58 -4.10 -14.68 -18.77
N VAL A 59 -3.19 -15.53 -19.19
CA VAL A 59 -2.07 -15.16 -20.06
C VAL A 59 -2.57 -14.55 -21.36
N ALA A 60 -3.58 -15.18 -21.99
CA ALA A 60 -4.19 -14.68 -23.22
C ALA A 60 -4.85 -13.31 -23.01
N GLU A 61 -5.58 -13.13 -21.91
CA GLU A 61 -6.22 -11.85 -21.56
C GLU A 61 -5.21 -10.73 -21.35
N VAL A 62 -4.12 -11.00 -20.63
CA VAL A 62 -3.05 -10.01 -20.41
C VAL A 62 -2.41 -9.59 -21.73
N LYS A 63 -2.09 -10.56 -22.58
CA LYS A 63 -1.54 -10.27 -23.92
C LYS A 63 -2.51 -9.50 -24.79
N TYR A 64 -3.79 -9.89 -24.77
CA TYR A 64 -4.85 -9.21 -25.53
C TYR A 64 -4.95 -7.73 -25.09
N ARG A 65 -4.97 -7.45 -23.80
CA ARG A 65 -5.01 -6.08 -23.29
C ARG A 65 -3.79 -5.29 -23.70
N LEU A 66 -2.57 -5.84 -23.53
CA LEU A 66 -1.34 -5.15 -23.92
C LEU A 66 -1.28 -4.81 -25.40
N ASN A 67 -1.72 -5.72 -26.28
CA ASN A 67 -1.71 -5.52 -27.72
C ASN A 67 -2.78 -4.53 -28.22
N ASN A 68 -3.87 -4.38 -27.48
CA ASN A 68 -4.98 -3.49 -27.84
C ASN A 68 -4.95 -2.13 -27.11
N LEU A 69 -3.83 -1.80 -26.44
CA LEU A 69 -3.68 -0.48 -25.85
C LEU A 69 -3.43 0.58 -26.92
N GLU A 70 -4.40 1.45 -27.13
CA GLU A 70 -4.31 2.59 -28.04
C GLU A 70 -3.72 3.79 -27.31
N ILE A 71 -2.40 3.77 -27.11
CA ILE A 71 -1.65 4.89 -26.49
C ILE A 71 -0.45 5.25 -27.34
N ASP A 72 -0.07 6.51 -27.32
CA ASP A 72 1.11 6.98 -28.04
C ASP A 72 2.41 6.63 -27.31
N SER A 73 2.43 6.76 -26.00
CA SER A 73 3.61 6.49 -25.18
C SER A 73 3.27 5.84 -23.85
N LEU A 74 4.10 4.88 -23.43
CA LEU A 74 4.10 4.27 -22.12
C LEU A 74 5.37 4.72 -21.37
N ILE A 75 5.20 5.50 -20.29
CA ILE A 75 6.31 6.08 -19.54
C ILE A 75 6.49 5.40 -18.18
N SER A 76 5.40 4.98 -17.53
CA SER A 76 5.48 4.44 -16.17
C SER A 76 4.63 3.18 -15.97
N SER A 77 5.02 2.38 -14.97
CA SER A 77 4.24 1.19 -14.55
C SER A 77 2.85 1.56 -14.04
N GLY A 78 2.72 2.68 -13.32
CA GLY A 78 1.43 3.15 -12.83
C GLY A 78 0.46 3.55 -13.95
N GLN A 79 0.97 4.09 -15.05
CA GLN A 79 0.15 4.35 -16.25
C GLN A 79 -0.35 3.04 -16.85
N LEU A 80 0.53 2.04 -16.99
CA LEU A 80 0.13 0.74 -17.52
C LEU A 80 -0.88 0.03 -16.62
N GLU A 81 -0.70 0.10 -15.31
CA GLU A 81 -1.61 -0.44 -14.31
C GLU A 81 -3.03 0.09 -14.51
N GLN A 82 -3.20 1.40 -14.58
CA GLN A 82 -4.51 2.05 -14.79
C GLN A 82 -5.17 1.66 -16.12
N LEU A 83 -4.38 1.47 -17.18
CA LEU A 83 -4.88 1.11 -18.52
C LEU A 83 -5.29 -0.36 -18.64
N ILE A 84 -4.65 -1.25 -17.87
CA ILE A 84 -4.93 -2.69 -17.91
C ILE A 84 -6.04 -3.06 -16.92
N GLU A 85 -6.25 -2.28 -15.86
CA GLU A 85 -7.31 -2.56 -14.89
C GLU A 85 -8.70 -2.52 -15.52
N LYS A 86 -9.62 -3.33 -14.97
CA LYS A 86 -11.02 -3.26 -15.36
C LYS A 86 -11.64 -1.98 -14.82
N THR A 87 -12.30 -1.22 -15.67
CA THR A 87 -12.91 0.09 -15.39
C THR A 87 -13.93 0.11 -14.23
N ASN A 88 -14.37 -1.05 -13.75
CA ASN A 88 -15.36 -1.18 -12.68
C ASN A 88 -14.75 -1.48 -11.30
N SER A 89 -13.45 -1.37 -11.12
CA SER A 89 -12.83 -1.52 -9.80
C SER A 89 -13.06 -0.27 -8.98
N PHE A 90 -13.93 -0.35 -8.01
CA PHE A 90 -14.22 0.72 -7.06
C PHE A 90 -13.00 0.99 -6.15
N GLY A 91 -11.93 1.58 -6.73
CA GLY A 91 -10.72 1.96 -5.99
C GLY A 91 -9.89 0.81 -5.40
N ILE A 92 -10.28 -0.47 -5.65
CA ILE A 92 -9.50 -1.63 -5.18
C ILE A 92 -8.50 -2.00 -6.26
N PRO A 93 -7.18 -1.90 -6.01
CA PRO A 93 -6.16 -2.24 -6.98
C PRO A 93 -6.22 -3.73 -7.33
N GLN A 94 -6.20 -4.04 -8.63
CA GLN A 94 -6.20 -5.42 -9.15
C GLN A 94 -4.80 -5.90 -9.47
N ILE A 95 -3.84 -5.01 -9.45
CA ILE A 95 -2.45 -5.23 -9.83
C ILE A 95 -1.57 -4.86 -8.65
N LEU A 96 -0.56 -5.67 -8.39
CA LEU A 96 0.41 -5.40 -7.34
C LEU A 96 1.74 -5.02 -7.97
N SER A 97 2.26 -3.84 -7.66
CA SER A 97 3.58 -3.40 -8.11
C SER A 97 4.67 -3.77 -7.09
N THR A 98 5.84 -4.19 -7.58
CA THR A 98 6.97 -4.55 -6.72
C THR A 98 8.31 -4.42 -7.44
N GLU A 99 9.34 -4.01 -6.72
CA GLU A 99 10.73 -4.01 -7.19
C GLU A 99 11.45 -5.33 -6.85
N ARG A 100 10.80 -6.25 -6.15
CA ARG A 100 11.43 -7.44 -5.57
C ARG A 100 11.29 -8.67 -6.45
N PRO A 101 12.40 -9.26 -6.93
CA PRO A 101 12.39 -10.49 -7.73
C PRO A 101 11.87 -11.71 -6.98
N ASP A 102 12.13 -11.81 -5.67
CA ASP A 102 11.67 -12.91 -4.83
C ASP A 102 10.13 -12.94 -4.71
N LYS A 103 9.49 -11.76 -4.57
CA LYS A 103 8.04 -11.64 -4.56
C LYS A 103 7.44 -12.05 -5.91
N CYS A 104 8.09 -11.66 -6.99
CA CYS A 104 7.71 -12.07 -8.35
C CYS A 104 7.85 -13.57 -8.54
N ALA A 105 8.96 -14.17 -8.11
CA ALA A 105 9.17 -15.62 -8.22
C ALA A 105 8.07 -16.40 -7.48
N LYS A 106 7.73 -15.99 -6.26
CA LYS A 106 6.61 -16.58 -5.52
C LYS A 106 5.29 -16.48 -6.28
N ALA A 107 4.98 -15.29 -6.81
CA ALA A 107 3.75 -15.07 -7.56
C ALA A 107 3.66 -15.96 -8.81
N LEU A 108 4.78 -16.20 -9.51
CA LEU A 108 4.83 -17.10 -10.64
C LEU A 108 4.58 -18.57 -10.25
N TYR A 109 5.09 -19.02 -9.11
CA TYR A 109 4.77 -20.34 -8.57
C TYR A 109 3.31 -20.47 -8.12
N ASP A 110 2.67 -19.36 -7.75
CA ASP A 110 1.23 -19.28 -7.46
C ASP A 110 0.36 -19.18 -8.74
N GLY A 111 0.97 -19.28 -9.94
CA GLY A 111 0.27 -19.26 -11.24
C GLY A 111 -0.11 -17.86 -11.74
N LYS A 112 0.44 -16.82 -11.15
CA LYS A 112 0.22 -15.43 -11.58
C LYS A 112 1.08 -15.06 -12.78
N VAL A 113 0.72 -13.98 -13.45
CA VAL A 113 1.46 -13.39 -14.57
C VAL A 113 2.17 -12.12 -14.10
N ILE A 114 3.38 -11.89 -14.60
CA ILE A 114 4.16 -10.71 -14.29
C ILE A 114 4.45 -9.93 -15.56
N ILE A 115 4.36 -8.61 -15.49
CA ILE A 115 4.75 -7.70 -16.56
C ILE A 115 5.96 -6.90 -16.09
N LEU A 116 7.05 -7.01 -16.83
CA LEU A 116 8.24 -6.17 -16.68
C LEU A 116 8.22 -5.10 -17.76
N ILE A 117 8.51 -3.85 -17.39
CA ILE A 117 8.47 -2.70 -18.30
C ILE A 117 9.89 -2.17 -18.46
N ASN A 118 10.32 -1.94 -19.71
CA ASN A 118 11.62 -1.32 -19.94
C ASN A 118 11.59 0.15 -19.53
N GLY A 119 12.63 0.59 -18.83
CA GLY A 119 12.72 1.94 -18.28
C GLY A 119 12.04 2.10 -16.92
N ASN A 120 11.57 1.00 -16.28
CA ASN A 120 10.92 1.05 -14.99
C ASN A 120 11.37 -0.12 -14.09
N PRO A 121 11.74 0.11 -12.81
CA PRO A 121 12.16 -0.94 -11.89
C PRO A 121 10.98 -1.71 -11.27
N TYR A 122 9.74 -1.29 -11.51
CA TYR A 122 8.56 -1.96 -10.96
C TYR A 122 8.05 -3.05 -11.87
N ALA A 123 7.92 -4.26 -11.33
CA ALA A 123 7.21 -5.37 -11.94
C ALA A 123 5.74 -5.35 -11.51
N LEU A 124 4.82 -5.60 -12.43
CA LEU A 124 3.39 -5.69 -12.17
C LEU A 124 2.98 -7.16 -12.05
N ILE A 125 2.33 -7.54 -10.98
CA ILE A 125 1.85 -8.90 -10.68
C ILE A 125 0.33 -8.94 -10.88
N LEU A 126 -0.15 -9.86 -11.71
CA LEU A 126 -1.57 -10.03 -12.06
C LEU A 126 -2.01 -11.51 -11.95
N PRO A 127 -3.25 -11.77 -11.52
CA PRO A 127 -4.11 -10.86 -10.74
C PRO A 127 -3.62 -10.75 -9.30
N SER A 128 -3.88 -9.64 -8.64
CA SER A 128 -3.66 -9.55 -7.20
C SER A 128 -4.97 -9.68 -6.44
N THR A 129 -4.87 -10.27 -5.25
CA THR A 129 -5.97 -10.44 -4.32
C THR A 129 -5.77 -9.51 -3.12
N PHE A 130 -6.84 -9.22 -2.39
CA PHE A 130 -6.74 -8.41 -1.18
C PHE A 130 -5.70 -8.94 -0.17
N VAL A 131 -5.55 -10.27 -0.08
CA VAL A 131 -4.56 -10.91 0.81
C VAL A 131 -3.11 -10.60 0.39
N ASP A 132 -2.87 -10.37 -0.90
CA ASP A 132 -1.53 -10.03 -1.41
C ASP A 132 -1.05 -8.66 -0.91
N PHE A 133 -1.98 -7.73 -0.67
CA PHE A 133 -1.68 -6.40 -0.12
C PHE A 133 -1.39 -6.43 1.39
N ILE A 134 -2.02 -7.36 2.11
CA ILE A 134 -1.77 -7.55 3.56
C ILE A 134 -0.48 -8.33 3.79
N SER A 135 -0.05 -9.15 2.82
CA SER A 135 1.12 -10.01 2.95
C SER A 135 2.42 -9.25 2.66
N SER A 136 3.36 -9.31 3.60
CA SER A 136 4.73 -8.82 3.37
C SER A 136 5.62 -9.90 2.75
N PRO A 137 6.58 -9.55 1.89
CA PRO A 137 7.58 -10.51 1.41
C PRO A 137 8.37 -11.19 2.53
N GLU A 138 8.54 -10.52 3.66
CA GLU A 138 9.25 -11.04 4.83
C GLU A 138 8.51 -12.20 5.51
N ASP A 139 7.21 -12.29 5.32
CA ASP A 139 6.37 -13.37 5.88
C ASP A 139 6.81 -14.76 5.39
N THR A 140 7.45 -14.84 4.21
CA THR A 140 7.98 -16.12 3.68
C THR A 140 9.23 -16.60 4.40
N ASN A 141 9.93 -15.71 5.09
CA ASN A 141 11.16 -16.01 5.81
C ASN A 141 10.95 -16.32 7.31
N LEU A 142 9.70 -16.29 7.76
CA LEU A 142 9.29 -16.57 9.14
C LEU A 142 8.64 -17.96 9.27
N LYS A 143 8.60 -18.48 10.49
CA LYS A 143 7.85 -19.71 10.77
C LYS A 143 6.35 -19.47 10.52
N PRO A 144 5.60 -20.43 9.94
CA PRO A 144 4.19 -20.26 9.56
C PRO A 144 3.29 -19.76 10.70
N GLN A 145 3.55 -20.17 11.93
CA GLN A 145 2.77 -19.75 13.10
C GLN A 145 2.89 -18.22 13.33
N PHE A 146 4.12 -17.69 13.26
CA PHE A 146 4.36 -16.24 13.40
C PHE A 146 3.82 -15.46 12.21
N THR A 147 3.96 -16.00 11.01
CA THR A 147 3.42 -15.38 9.79
C THR A 147 1.90 -15.22 9.89
N ASN A 148 1.18 -16.24 10.32
CA ASN A 148 -0.27 -16.19 10.45
C ASN A 148 -0.69 -15.20 11.55
N LEU A 149 0.02 -15.17 12.68
CA LEU A 149 -0.23 -14.19 13.74
C LEU A 149 -0.03 -12.75 13.23
N LEU A 150 1.06 -12.49 12.51
CA LEU A 150 1.34 -11.16 11.96
C LEU A 150 0.29 -10.72 10.93
N LYS A 151 -0.15 -11.63 10.05
CA LYS A 151 -1.23 -11.36 9.10
C LYS A 151 -2.54 -11.02 9.82
N PHE A 152 -2.86 -11.76 10.88
CA PHE A 152 -4.04 -11.47 11.70
C PHE A 152 -3.95 -10.09 12.37
N ILE A 153 -2.79 -9.77 12.95
CA ILE A 153 -2.54 -8.46 13.57
C ILE A 153 -2.68 -7.34 12.53
N ARG A 154 -2.13 -7.50 11.31
CA ARG A 154 -2.27 -6.49 10.24
C ARG A 154 -3.71 -6.29 9.81
N LEU A 155 -4.45 -7.39 9.64
CA LEU A 155 -5.86 -7.32 9.31
C LEU A 155 -6.66 -6.60 10.40
N PHE A 156 -6.41 -6.94 11.67
CA PHE A 156 -7.07 -6.32 12.82
C PHE A 156 -6.70 -4.84 12.95
N ALA A 157 -5.41 -4.50 12.76
CA ALA A 157 -4.93 -3.12 12.76
C ALA A 157 -5.62 -2.27 11.68
N MET A 158 -5.82 -2.81 10.48
CA MET A 158 -6.56 -2.13 9.41
C MET A 158 -8.01 -1.83 9.81
N PHE A 159 -8.70 -2.78 10.45
CA PHE A 159 -10.05 -2.54 10.96
C PHE A 159 -10.07 -1.49 12.08
N ILE A 160 -9.13 -1.58 13.02
CA ILE A 160 -9.03 -0.57 14.09
C ILE A 160 -8.81 0.81 13.50
N THR A 161 -7.87 0.96 12.59
CA THR A 161 -7.57 2.24 11.93
C THR A 161 -8.81 2.87 11.31
N LEU A 162 -9.61 2.08 10.61
CA LEU A 162 -10.82 2.56 9.96
C LEU A 162 -11.93 2.91 10.96
N LEU A 163 -12.08 2.12 12.02
CA LEU A 163 -13.20 2.22 12.95
C LEU A 163 -12.89 3.11 14.17
N LEU A 164 -11.64 3.27 14.55
CA LEU A 164 -11.27 3.92 15.82
C LEU A 164 -11.77 5.37 15.94
N PRO A 165 -11.61 6.26 14.93
CA PRO A 165 -12.12 7.61 15.00
C PRO A 165 -13.66 7.66 15.10
N SER A 166 -14.34 6.83 14.32
CA SER A 166 -15.81 6.75 14.37
C SER A 166 -16.33 6.14 15.68
N LEU A 167 -15.63 5.13 16.21
CA LEU A 167 -15.94 4.54 17.51
C LEU A 167 -15.74 5.55 18.64
N TRP A 168 -14.68 6.36 18.57
CA TRP A 168 -14.44 7.45 19.51
C TRP A 168 -15.60 8.43 19.54
N ILE A 169 -16.06 8.89 18.37
CA ILE A 169 -17.21 9.77 18.25
C ILE A 169 -18.48 9.10 18.81
N ALA A 170 -18.73 7.83 18.48
CA ALA A 170 -19.89 7.11 18.94
C ALA A 170 -19.93 6.95 20.46
N ILE A 171 -18.82 6.57 21.07
CA ILE A 171 -18.72 6.34 22.52
C ILE A 171 -18.82 7.65 23.26
N THR A 172 -18.10 8.69 22.84
CA THR A 172 -18.05 9.96 23.60
C THR A 172 -19.35 10.78 23.49
N ASN A 173 -20.09 10.67 22.38
CA ASN A 173 -21.32 11.46 22.20
C ASN A 173 -22.60 10.70 22.51
N PHE A 174 -22.64 9.38 22.24
CA PHE A 174 -23.90 8.63 22.27
C PHE A 174 -23.90 7.48 23.28
N HIS A 175 -22.73 6.96 23.67
CA HIS A 175 -22.64 5.78 24.53
C HIS A 175 -21.64 5.99 25.68
N GLN A 176 -21.78 7.10 26.40
CA GLN A 176 -20.88 7.45 27.52
C GLN A 176 -20.94 6.42 28.66
N GLU A 177 -22.04 5.69 28.78
CA GLU A 177 -22.23 4.65 29.78
C GLU A 177 -21.26 3.46 29.61
N LEU A 178 -20.68 3.27 28.43
CA LEU A 178 -19.67 2.24 28.18
C LEU A 178 -18.30 2.59 28.77
N ILE A 179 -18.08 3.85 29.12
CA ILE A 179 -16.82 4.34 29.64
C ILE A 179 -16.80 4.19 31.17
N PRO A 180 -15.76 3.57 31.76
CA PRO A 180 -15.61 3.58 33.21
C PRO A 180 -15.65 5.00 33.76
N THR A 181 -16.35 5.21 34.88
CA THR A 181 -16.65 6.54 35.44
C THR A 181 -15.42 7.41 35.64
N GLU A 182 -14.32 6.83 36.14
CA GLU A 182 -13.05 7.56 36.34
C GLU A 182 -12.43 8.06 35.03
N LEU A 183 -12.48 7.23 33.99
CA LEU A 183 -12.03 7.60 32.65
C LEU A 183 -12.94 8.64 32.00
N LEU A 184 -14.26 8.53 32.21
CA LEU A 184 -15.21 9.52 31.72
C LEU A 184 -14.92 10.91 32.30
N PHE A 185 -14.69 11.01 33.61
CA PHE A 185 -14.30 12.29 34.24
C PHE A 185 -12.99 12.84 33.65
N SER A 186 -12.01 11.99 33.39
CA SER A 186 -10.75 12.42 32.77
C SER A 186 -10.98 12.94 31.34
N ILE A 187 -11.84 12.28 30.55
CA ILE A 187 -12.22 12.73 29.20
C ILE A 187 -12.93 14.09 29.27
N VAL A 188 -13.91 14.24 30.16
CA VAL A 188 -14.65 15.49 30.33
C VAL A 188 -13.72 16.62 30.72
N ALA A 189 -12.85 16.40 31.73
CA ALA A 189 -11.87 17.39 32.17
C ALA A 189 -10.88 17.78 31.06
N SER A 190 -10.44 16.83 30.26
CA SER A 190 -9.51 17.11 29.14
C SER A 190 -10.14 17.95 28.02
N ARG A 191 -11.47 18.02 27.98
CA ARG A 191 -12.24 18.74 26.95
C ARG A 191 -12.90 20.03 27.47
N GLU A 192 -12.74 20.34 28.74
CA GLU A 192 -13.39 21.51 29.37
C GLU A 192 -13.12 22.82 28.62
N ASN A 193 -11.89 23.00 28.13
CA ASN A 193 -11.48 24.20 27.42
C ASN A 193 -11.59 24.13 25.90
N VAL A 194 -12.07 23.00 25.34
CA VAL A 194 -12.16 22.82 23.88
C VAL A 194 -13.54 23.32 23.40
N PRO A 195 -13.60 24.36 22.55
CA PRO A 195 -14.85 24.97 22.14
C PRO A 195 -15.61 24.17 21.04
N PHE A 196 -14.97 23.13 20.49
CA PHE A 196 -15.53 22.41 19.35
C PHE A 196 -16.22 21.08 19.75
N PRO A 197 -17.25 20.65 19.01
CA PRO A 197 -17.78 19.30 19.15
C PRO A 197 -16.80 18.23 18.67
N VAL A 198 -16.83 17.03 19.27
CA VAL A 198 -15.90 15.92 18.99
C VAL A 198 -15.77 15.62 17.49
N ILE A 199 -16.89 15.64 16.77
CA ILE A 199 -16.92 15.38 15.32
C ILE A 199 -16.02 16.37 14.56
N PHE A 200 -16.10 17.63 14.94
CA PHE A 200 -15.28 18.67 14.29
C PHE A 200 -13.80 18.56 14.67
N GLU A 201 -13.49 18.24 15.94
CA GLU A 201 -12.12 17.97 16.38
C GLU A 201 -11.49 16.82 15.60
N VAL A 202 -12.21 15.69 15.45
CA VAL A 202 -11.76 14.52 14.66
C VAL A 202 -11.50 14.91 13.22
N PHE A 203 -12.48 15.56 12.57
CA PHE A 203 -12.34 15.97 11.17
C PHE A 203 -11.16 16.92 10.96
N LEU A 204 -11.00 17.90 11.82
CA LEU A 204 -9.91 18.89 11.76
C LEU A 204 -8.54 18.21 11.88
N MET A 205 -8.39 17.26 12.80
CA MET A 205 -7.13 16.54 12.99
C MET A 205 -6.85 15.58 11.85
N GLU A 206 -7.80 14.76 11.42
CA GLU A 206 -7.66 13.86 10.27
C GLU A 206 -7.25 14.63 9.01
N PHE A 207 -7.93 15.74 8.73
CA PHE A 207 -7.60 16.59 7.59
C PHE A 207 -6.20 17.21 7.71
N SER A 208 -5.82 17.67 8.88
CA SER A 208 -4.50 18.26 9.14
C SER A 208 -3.37 17.25 8.95
N PHE A 209 -3.55 16.03 9.47
CA PHE A 209 -2.57 14.94 9.29
C PHE A 209 -2.48 14.52 7.82
N GLU A 210 -3.60 14.49 7.08
CA GLU A 210 -3.58 14.19 5.65
C GLU A 210 -2.83 15.27 4.86
N LEU A 211 -2.98 16.55 5.20
CA LEU A 211 -2.20 17.64 4.58
C LEU A 211 -0.70 17.49 4.84
N ILE A 212 -0.30 17.13 6.06
CA ILE A 212 1.11 16.88 6.40
C ILE A 212 1.63 15.69 5.59
N ARG A 213 0.85 14.63 5.47
CA ARG A 213 1.21 13.44 4.68
C ARG A 213 1.39 13.81 3.21
N GLU A 214 0.44 14.49 2.61
CA GLU A 214 0.51 14.94 1.21
C GLU A 214 1.74 15.81 0.95
N SER A 215 2.03 16.75 1.87
CA SER A 215 3.22 17.58 1.75
C SER A 215 4.53 16.78 1.85
N SER A 216 4.57 15.76 2.71
CA SER A 216 5.75 14.91 2.89
C SER A 216 6.06 14.03 1.67
N LEU A 217 5.05 13.65 0.89
CA LEU A 217 5.22 12.86 -0.33
C LEU A 217 5.89 13.64 -1.47
N ARG A 218 5.76 14.96 -1.48
CA ARG A 218 6.35 15.84 -2.51
C ARG A 218 7.82 16.18 -2.27
N VAL A 219 8.33 15.88 -1.09
CA VAL A 219 9.72 16.17 -0.70
C VAL A 219 10.56 14.89 -0.84
N PRO A 220 11.85 14.96 -1.24
CA PRO A 220 12.73 13.80 -1.29
C PRO A 220 12.76 13.04 0.03
N SER A 221 12.70 11.71 -0.05
CA SER A 221 12.42 10.80 1.07
C SER A 221 13.19 11.02 2.39
N PRO A 222 14.47 11.42 2.41
CA PRO A 222 15.17 11.65 3.69
C PRO A 222 14.60 12.84 4.49
N VAL A 223 14.19 13.90 3.77
CA VAL A 223 13.65 15.12 4.37
C VAL A 223 12.15 15.01 4.60
N GLY A 224 11.42 14.36 3.67
CA GLY A 224 9.97 14.20 3.75
C GLY A 224 9.54 13.43 5.00
N SER A 225 10.22 12.34 5.35
CA SER A 225 9.91 11.59 6.58
C SER A 225 10.15 12.42 7.85
N THR A 226 11.21 13.20 7.88
CA THR A 226 11.52 14.10 9.02
C THR A 226 10.47 15.19 9.16
N ILE A 227 10.06 15.83 8.05
CA ILE A 227 9.00 16.84 8.06
C ILE A 227 7.68 16.24 8.54
N GLY A 228 7.34 15.02 8.11
CA GLY A 228 6.14 14.33 8.56
C GLY A 228 6.12 14.10 10.08
N ILE A 229 7.24 13.61 10.65
CA ILE A 229 7.35 13.34 12.10
C ILE A 229 7.32 14.64 12.92
N VAL A 230 8.17 15.61 12.55
CA VAL A 230 8.27 16.89 13.28
C VAL A 230 6.99 17.68 13.12
N GLY A 231 6.42 17.74 11.92
CA GLY A 231 5.17 18.43 11.64
C GLY A 231 4.00 17.88 12.46
N ALA A 232 3.86 16.56 12.54
CA ALA A 232 2.81 15.91 13.33
C ALA A 232 2.99 16.19 14.84
N LEU A 233 4.23 16.15 15.34
CA LEU A 233 4.53 16.44 16.75
C LEU A 233 4.21 17.90 17.08
N VAL A 234 4.72 18.84 16.27
CA VAL A 234 4.53 20.29 16.50
C VAL A 234 3.05 20.66 16.37
N LEU A 235 2.36 20.13 15.36
CA LEU A 235 0.93 20.40 15.20
C LEU A 235 0.12 19.82 16.35
N GLY A 236 0.40 18.59 16.78
CA GLY A 236 -0.29 17.94 17.88
C GLY A 236 -0.13 18.72 19.19
N ASP A 237 1.09 19.11 19.54
CA ASP A 237 1.37 19.89 20.75
C ASP A 237 0.72 21.29 20.68
N ALA A 238 0.84 21.98 19.55
CA ALA A 238 0.23 23.30 19.36
C ALA A 238 -1.30 23.25 19.44
N ALA A 239 -1.94 22.24 18.84
CA ALA A 239 -3.39 22.09 18.85
C ALA A 239 -3.95 21.82 20.26
N VAL A 240 -3.23 21.03 21.07
CA VAL A 240 -3.57 20.82 22.50
C VAL A 240 -3.33 22.08 23.31
N SER A 241 -2.16 22.70 23.17
CA SER A 241 -1.81 23.90 23.91
C SER A 241 -2.75 25.08 23.63
N ALA A 242 -3.27 25.15 22.40
CA ALA A 242 -4.28 26.15 22.01
C ALA A 242 -5.72 25.75 22.39
N SER A 243 -5.92 24.62 23.07
CA SER A 243 -7.24 24.07 23.39
C SER A 243 -8.18 23.91 22.18
N ILE A 244 -7.61 23.66 21.00
CA ILE A 244 -8.39 23.39 19.78
C ILE A 244 -8.90 21.95 19.77
N VAL A 245 -8.10 21.02 20.28
CA VAL A 245 -8.42 19.59 20.39
C VAL A 245 -8.03 19.03 21.75
N SER A 246 -8.70 17.95 22.15
CA SER A 246 -8.37 17.29 23.41
C SER A 246 -7.12 16.41 23.26
N PRO A 247 -6.26 16.29 24.32
CA PRO A 247 -5.09 15.43 24.31
C PRO A 247 -5.40 13.96 24.01
N ILE A 248 -6.53 13.46 24.52
CA ILE A 248 -6.95 12.07 24.31
C ILE A 248 -7.29 11.81 22.84
N LEU A 249 -7.91 12.78 22.17
CA LEU A 249 -8.22 12.65 20.74
C LEU A 249 -6.94 12.51 19.90
N ILE A 250 -5.88 13.23 20.22
CA ILE A 250 -4.61 13.09 19.49
C ILE A 250 -4.06 11.68 19.59
N ILE A 251 -4.19 11.03 20.74
CA ILE A 251 -3.77 9.62 20.90
C ILE A 251 -4.61 8.72 19.97
N VAL A 252 -5.92 8.91 19.94
CA VAL A 252 -6.84 8.14 19.07
C VAL A 252 -6.46 8.30 17.60
N ILE A 253 -6.26 9.54 17.16
CA ILE A 253 -5.88 9.83 15.76
C ILE A 253 -4.48 9.32 15.44
N ALA A 254 -3.50 9.46 16.34
CA ALA A 254 -2.14 8.97 16.14
C ALA A 254 -2.11 7.43 15.96
N VAL A 255 -2.88 6.69 16.75
CA VAL A 255 -3.01 5.23 16.62
C VAL A 255 -3.65 4.87 15.28
N SER A 256 -4.75 5.52 14.92
CA SER A 256 -5.42 5.33 13.64
C SER A 256 -4.45 5.61 12.47
N TYR A 257 -3.70 6.69 12.52
CA TYR A 257 -2.80 7.11 11.45
C TYR A 257 -1.55 6.22 11.30
N THR A 258 -1.03 5.65 12.39
CA THR A 258 0.18 4.81 12.36
C THR A 258 -0.02 3.51 11.56
N HIS A 259 -1.24 3.00 11.50
CA HIS A 259 -1.56 1.74 10.84
C HIS A 259 -2.09 1.89 9.41
N LEU A 260 -2.25 3.12 8.91
CA LEU A 260 -2.65 3.42 7.52
C LEU A 260 -1.50 3.29 6.50
N ARG A 261 -0.31 2.86 6.95
CA ARG A 261 0.88 2.67 6.11
C ARG A 261 1.07 1.25 5.65
#